data_7f8a7411f444379d41178541d6737480
#
_entry.id   7f8a7411f444379d41178541d6737480
#
_cell.length_a   1.000
_cell.length_b   1.000
_cell.length_c   1.000
_cell.angle_alpha   90.00
_cell.angle_beta   90.00
_cell.angle_gamma   90.00
#
_symmetry.space_group_name_H-M   'P 1'
#
loop_
_entity.id
_entity.type
_entity.pdbx_description
1 polymer ?
#
loop_
_entity_poly.entity_id
_entity_poly.type
_entity_poly.pdbx_seq_one_letter_code
_entity_poly.pdbx_strand_id
1 'polypeptide(L)'
;MSISAIIVCGGSSSRMNGVNKLLLPLGNTNVAGRSMLAFEQCPEVGDIVVVCRERDRKELENTAEKLGIAKLRGFAEGGGTRQESVFSGLKKISPETSLIAVHDGARPLVKPEQIVRTARDAEVFGAAVLGVPVKDTIKVVNDGLITDTPYRPSLYITQTPQI
;
A
#
# COMPACT_ATOMS: atom_id res chain seq x y z
N MET A 1 -17.71 8.88 6.38
CA MET A 1 -16.73 7.94 5.81
C MET A 1 -15.58 7.80 6.80
N SER A 2 -15.24 6.60 7.23
CA SER A 2 -14.08 6.30 8.10
C SER A 2 -13.20 5.28 7.37
N ILE A 3 -11.96 5.64 7.08
CA ILE A 3 -11.01 4.80 6.34
C ILE A 3 -9.98 4.26 7.32
N SER A 4 -9.81 2.93 7.38
CA SER A 4 -8.62 2.32 7.99
C SER A 4 -7.60 1.99 6.90
N ALA A 5 -6.36 2.42 7.09
CA ALA A 5 -5.26 2.14 6.17
C ALA A 5 -4.42 0.94 6.65
N ILE A 6 -4.19 -0.02 5.76
CA ILE A 6 -3.25 -1.13 5.97
C ILE A 6 -2.04 -0.88 5.08
N ILE A 7 -0.92 -0.49 5.69
CA ILE A 7 0.34 -0.24 4.97
C ILE A 7 1.19 -1.51 5.01
N VAL A 8 1.32 -2.19 3.86
CA VAL A 8 2.02 -3.47 3.76
C VAL A 8 3.51 -3.25 3.56
N CYS A 9 4.28 -3.60 4.58
CA CYS A 9 5.74 -3.49 4.67
C CYS A 9 6.45 -4.86 4.77
N GLY A 10 5.74 -5.97 4.55
CA GLY A 10 6.22 -7.35 4.79
C GLY A 10 7.02 -8.00 3.65
N GLY A 11 7.30 -7.32 2.54
CA GLY A 11 7.94 -7.88 1.35
C GLY A 11 9.39 -8.40 1.58
N SER A 12 9.79 -9.49 0.87
CA SER A 12 11.11 -10.13 1.05
C SER A 12 12.31 -9.32 0.55
N SER A 13 12.09 -8.24 -0.20
CA SER A 13 13.17 -7.45 -0.87
C SER A 13 14.13 -8.32 -1.70
N SER A 14 13.69 -9.51 -2.15
CA SER A 14 14.51 -10.48 -2.90
C SER A 14 15.16 -9.87 -4.16
N ARG A 15 14.45 -8.94 -4.82
CA ARG A 15 14.94 -8.21 -6.00
C ARG A 15 16.04 -7.18 -5.71
N MET A 16 16.29 -6.86 -4.44
CA MET A 16 17.25 -5.84 -3.99
C MET A 16 18.44 -6.46 -3.23
N ASN A 17 18.81 -7.71 -3.55
CA ASN A 17 19.93 -8.41 -2.92
C ASN A 17 19.91 -8.33 -1.38
N GLY A 18 18.74 -8.42 -0.78
CA GLY A 18 18.55 -8.37 0.69
C GLY A 18 18.47 -6.97 1.30
N VAL A 19 18.70 -5.90 0.55
CA VAL A 19 18.52 -4.53 1.05
C VAL A 19 17.04 -4.26 1.27
N ASN A 20 16.67 -3.85 2.49
CA ASN A 20 15.29 -3.47 2.79
C ASN A 20 14.97 -2.09 2.21
N LYS A 21 14.35 -2.06 1.02
CA LYS A 21 14.00 -0.81 0.33
C LYS A 21 13.08 0.12 1.13
N LEU A 22 12.30 -0.41 2.08
CA LEU A 22 11.38 0.36 2.91
C LEU A 22 12.10 1.32 3.86
N LEU A 23 13.31 0.94 4.26
CA LEU A 23 14.15 1.66 5.19
C LEU A 23 15.19 2.56 4.51
N LEU A 24 15.25 2.55 3.17
CA LEU A 24 16.14 3.44 2.43
C LEU A 24 15.74 4.90 2.65
N PRO A 25 16.73 5.80 2.83
CA PRO A 25 16.47 7.23 3.00
C PRO A 25 15.70 7.82 1.82
N LEU A 26 14.71 8.66 2.12
CA LEU A 26 13.94 9.41 1.13
C LEU A 26 13.57 10.79 1.71
N GLY A 27 14.34 11.80 1.37
CA GLY A 27 14.22 13.13 1.96
C GLY A 27 14.58 13.12 3.46
N ASN A 28 13.69 13.60 4.28
CA ASN A 28 13.86 13.69 5.76
C ASN A 28 13.45 12.43 6.53
N THR A 29 13.09 11.36 5.85
CA THR A 29 12.67 10.10 6.45
C THR A 29 13.11 8.91 5.57
N ASN A 30 12.41 7.78 5.63
CA ASN A 30 12.59 6.63 4.75
C ASN A 30 11.37 6.38 3.87
N VAL A 31 11.47 5.42 2.95
CA VAL A 31 10.41 5.08 1.99
C VAL A 31 9.09 4.75 2.69
N ALA A 32 9.10 3.89 3.72
CA ALA A 32 7.90 3.54 4.46
C ALA A 32 7.32 4.72 5.25
N GLY A 33 8.20 5.56 5.83
CA GLY A 33 7.78 6.78 6.52
C GLY A 33 7.06 7.76 5.61
N ARG A 34 7.49 7.90 4.37
CA ARG A 34 6.78 8.72 3.38
C ARG A 34 5.39 8.17 3.07
N SER A 35 5.26 6.86 2.94
CA SER A 35 3.95 6.23 2.77
C SER A 35 3.06 6.46 3.99
N MET A 36 3.56 6.27 5.20
CA MET A 36 2.81 6.54 6.43
C MET A 36 2.35 8.00 6.52
N LEU A 37 3.22 8.97 6.20
CA LEU A 37 2.88 10.40 6.22
C LEU A 37 1.74 10.76 5.27
N ALA A 38 1.66 10.15 4.09
CA ALA A 38 0.58 10.43 3.15
C ALA A 38 -0.80 10.04 3.72
N PHE A 39 -0.88 8.95 4.47
CA PHE A 39 -2.11 8.52 5.14
C PHE A 39 -2.37 9.31 6.43
N GLU A 40 -1.33 9.67 7.18
CA GLU A 40 -1.44 10.56 8.34
C GLU A 40 -2.07 11.90 7.96
N GLN A 41 -1.62 12.49 6.85
CA GLN A 41 -2.07 13.78 6.33
C GLN A 41 -3.45 13.72 5.65
N CYS A 42 -4.00 12.53 5.39
CA CYS A 42 -5.31 12.37 4.77
C CYS A 42 -6.42 12.50 5.84
N PRO A 43 -7.29 13.53 5.80
CA PRO A 43 -8.30 13.76 6.84
C PRO A 43 -9.29 12.61 7.01
N GLU A 44 -9.63 11.91 5.92
CA GLU A 44 -10.61 10.83 5.90
C GLU A 44 -10.07 9.51 6.48
N VAL A 45 -8.75 9.39 6.65
CA VAL A 45 -8.11 8.25 7.31
C VAL A 45 -8.22 8.42 8.82
N GLY A 46 -8.88 7.47 9.48
CA GLY A 46 -9.06 7.45 10.92
C GLY A 46 -7.96 6.70 11.65
N ASP A 47 -7.48 5.60 11.08
CA ASP A 47 -6.40 4.81 11.67
C ASP A 47 -5.50 4.15 10.62
N ILE A 48 -4.28 3.82 11.05
CA ILE A 48 -3.25 3.19 10.25
C ILE A 48 -2.75 1.93 10.97
N VAL A 49 -2.72 0.82 10.27
CA VAL A 49 -2.06 -0.41 10.69
C VAL A 49 -0.89 -0.69 9.76
N VAL A 50 0.30 -0.88 10.30
CA VAL A 50 1.49 -1.24 9.54
C VAL A 50 1.73 -2.74 9.65
N VAL A 51 1.80 -3.43 8.51
CA VAL A 51 2.10 -4.86 8.47
C VAL A 51 3.54 -5.05 8.06
N CYS A 52 4.37 -5.62 8.93
CA CYS A 52 5.80 -5.78 8.68
C CYS A 52 6.32 -7.12 9.24
N ARG A 53 7.57 -7.43 8.90
CA ARG A 53 8.29 -8.53 9.53
C ARG A 53 8.77 -8.11 10.91
N GLU A 54 8.87 -9.05 11.83
CA GLU A 54 9.31 -8.79 13.19
C GLU A 54 10.69 -8.08 13.23
N ARG A 55 11.63 -8.52 12.40
CA ARG A 55 12.98 -7.91 12.32
C ARG A 55 13.00 -6.44 11.91
N ASP A 56 11.99 -5.97 11.16
CA ASP A 56 11.90 -4.59 10.63
C ASP A 56 11.03 -3.70 11.54
N ARG A 57 10.31 -4.31 12.48
CA ARG A 57 9.30 -3.66 13.30
C ARG A 57 9.86 -2.51 14.11
N LYS A 58 10.95 -2.75 14.86
CA LYS A 58 11.54 -1.73 15.74
C LYS A 58 11.93 -0.46 14.97
N GLU A 59 12.47 -0.61 13.78
CA GLU A 59 12.90 0.53 12.97
C GLU A 59 11.71 1.30 12.38
N LEU A 60 10.64 0.59 12.00
CA LEU A 60 9.39 1.21 11.55
C LEU A 60 8.64 1.89 12.70
N GLU A 61 8.67 1.35 13.92
CA GLU A 61 8.16 2.00 15.13
C GLU A 61 8.89 3.32 15.39
N ASN A 62 10.23 3.29 15.40
CA ASN A 62 11.05 4.49 15.57
C ASN A 62 10.78 5.52 14.45
N THR A 63 10.55 5.06 13.23
CA THR A 63 10.21 5.94 12.10
C THR A 63 8.86 6.62 12.34
N ALA A 64 7.83 5.88 12.74
CA ALA A 64 6.50 6.41 13.01
C ALA A 64 6.51 7.41 14.17
N GLU A 65 7.24 7.10 15.23
CA GLU A 65 7.40 7.98 16.41
C GLU A 65 8.07 9.31 16.03
N LYS A 66 9.20 9.24 15.31
CA LYS A 66 9.93 10.44 14.83
C LYS A 66 9.08 11.33 13.92
N LEU A 67 8.17 10.75 13.18
CA LEU A 67 7.27 11.46 12.26
C LEU A 67 5.97 11.93 12.93
N GLY A 68 5.72 11.53 14.17
CA GLY A 68 4.48 11.89 14.90
C GLY A 68 3.23 11.30 14.24
N ILE A 69 3.28 10.02 13.78
CA ILE A 69 2.13 9.36 13.17
C ILE A 69 1.07 9.08 14.24
N ALA A 70 0.16 10.02 14.46
CA ALA A 70 -0.84 9.97 15.51
C ALA A 70 -1.96 8.94 15.23
N LYS A 71 -2.24 8.68 13.95
CA LYS A 71 -3.24 7.71 13.49
C LYS A 71 -2.76 6.26 13.56
N LEU A 72 -1.51 6.02 13.95
CA LEU A 72 -0.96 4.66 14.05
C LEU A 72 -1.65 3.88 15.15
N ARG A 73 -2.49 2.92 14.78
CA ARG A 73 -3.17 2.01 15.69
C ARG A 73 -2.26 0.87 16.17
N GLY A 74 -1.30 0.46 15.33
CA GLY A 74 -0.31 -0.54 15.71
C GLY A 74 0.29 -1.30 14.52
N PHE A 75 1.03 -2.35 14.87
CA PHE A 75 1.74 -3.20 13.93
C PHE A 75 1.13 -4.61 13.92
N ALA A 76 1.09 -5.22 12.73
CA ALA A 76 0.76 -6.62 12.55
C ALA A 76 1.94 -7.35 11.91
N GLU A 77 2.07 -8.63 12.18
CA GLU A 77 3.09 -9.46 11.55
C GLU A 77 2.68 -9.84 10.13
N GLY A 78 3.62 -9.75 9.18
CA GLY A 78 3.41 -10.14 7.80
C GLY A 78 3.37 -11.66 7.64
N GLY A 79 2.51 -12.13 6.75
CA GLY A 79 2.42 -13.55 6.37
C GLY A 79 3.40 -13.93 5.25
N GLY A 80 3.34 -15.18 4.80
CA GLY A 80 4.13 -15.70 3.68
C GLY A 80 3.73 -15.11 2.33
N THR A 81 2.48 -14.63 2.22
CA THR A 81 1.92 -14.00 1.03
C THR A 81 1.46 -12.56 1.30
N ARG A 82 1.22 -11.78 0.24
CA ARG A 82 0.61 -10.44 0.37
C ARG A 82 -0.80 -10.54 0.97
N GLN A 83 -1.57 -11.54 0.57
CA GLN A 83 -2.93 -11.76 1.06
C GLN A 83 -2.94 -12.05 2.56
N GLU A 84 -2.10 -12.95 3.05
CA GLU A 84 -1.97 -13.24 4.48
C GLU A 84 -1.53 -12.01 5.28
N SER A 85 -0.61 -11.22 4.74
CA SER A 85 -0.18 -9.96 5.36
C SER A 85 -1.34 -8.98 5.49
N VAL A 86 -2.14 -8.78 4.44
CA VAL A 86 -3.34 -7.93 4.49
C VAL A 86 -4.34 -8.47 5.52
N PHE A 87 -4.57 -9.78 5.54
CA PHE A 87 -5.48 -10.43 6.49
C PHE A 87 -5.02 -10.25 7.94
N SER A 88 -3.72 -10.29 8.19
CA SER A 88 -3.14 -9.98 9.51
C SER A 88 -3.43 -8.52 9.94
N GLY A 89 -3.32 -7.58 8.99
CA GLY A 89 -3.66 -6.17 9.22
C GLY A 89 -5.15 -5.95 9.50
N LEU A 90 -6.03 -6.65 8.77
CA LEU A 90 -7.48 -6.56 8.95
C LEU A 90 -7.96 -6.87 10.38
N LYS A 91 -7.26 -7.75 11.08
CA LYS A 91 -7.59 -8.10 12.48
C LYS A 91 -7.31 -6.97 13.47
N LYS A 92 -6.63 -5.90 13.04
CA LYS A 92 -6.17 -4.80 13.91
C LYS A 92 -6.77 -3.45 13.58
N ILE A 93 -7.53 -3.32 12.49
CA ILE A 93 -8.22 -2.06 12.15
C ILE A 93 -9.34 -1.75 13.14
N SER A 94 -9.85 -0.52 13.10
CA SER A 94 -11.01 -0.12 13.90
C SER A 94 -12.27 -0.90 13.49
N PRO A 95 -13.09 -1.35 14.45
CA PRO A 95 -14.40 -1.96 14.16
C PRO A 95 -15.38 -0.98 13.51
N GLU A 96 -15.15 0.34 13.64
CA GLU A 96 -15.99 1.39 13.07
C GLU A 96 -15.61 1.75 11.63
N THR A 97 -14.66 1.00 11.03
CA THR A 97 -14.19 1.23 9.67
C THR A 97 -15.30 0.99 8.64
N SER A 98 -15.51 1.96 7.75
CA SER A 98 -16.42 1.81 6.62
C SER A 98 -15.71 1.43 5.32
N LEU A 99 -14.46 1.86 5.13
CA LEU A 99 -13.62 1.53 3.99
C LEU A 99 -12.21 1.14 4.41
N ILE A 100 -11.62 0.20 3.70
CA ILE A 100 -10.28 -0.31 3.98
C ILE A 100 -9.35 0.03 2.82
N ALA A 101 -8.32 0.83 3.08
CA ALA A 101 -7.30 1.17 2.10
C ALA A 101 -6.06 0.29 2.28
N VAL A 102 -5.80 -0.60 1.33
CA VAL A 102 -4.58 -1.42 1.30
C VAL A 102 -3.53 -0.74 0.45
N HIS A 103 -2.38 -0.42 1.06
CA HIS A 103 -1.30 0.30 0.40
C HIS A 103 0.06 -0.39 0.56
N ASP A 104 0.82 -0.44 -0.51
CA ASP A 104 2.21 -0.95 -0.47
C ASP A 104 3.13 0.11 0.16
N GLY A 105 3.75 -0.18 1.30
CA GLY A 105 4.66 0.74 2.00
C GLY A 105 5.87 1.19 1.16
N ALA A 106 6.17 0.49 0.07
CA ALA A 106 7.20 0.84 -0.89
C ALA A 106 6.73 1.78 -2.03
N ARG A 107 5.56 2.41 -1.90
CA ARG A 107 5.02 3.40 -2.86
C ARG A 107 4.90 4.78 -2.21
N PRO A 108 6.03 5.48 -1.97
CA PRO A 108 6.09 6.68 -1.14
C PRO A 108 5.53 7.94 -1.80
N LEU A 109 5.09 7.87 -3.06
CA LEU A 109 4.68 9.05 -3.85
C LEU A 109 3.17 9.23 -3.93
N VAL A 110 2.40 8.39 -3.22
CA VAL A 110 0.95 8.59 -3.11
C VAL A 110 0.65 9.90 -2.39
N LYS A 111 -0.36 10.62 -2.86
CA LYS A 111 -0.79 11.90 -2.27
C LYS A 111 -2.13 11.73 -1.53
N PRO A 112 -2.38 12.52 -0.46
CA PRO A 112 -3.66 12.49 0.26
C PRO A 112 -4.88 12.65 -0.67
N GLU A 113 -4.80 13.53 -1.68
CA GLU A 113 -5.89 13.76 -2.61
C GLU A 113 -6.22 12.52 -3.45
N GLN A 114 -5.22 11.70 -3.77
CA GLN A 114 -5.41 10.43 -4.48
C GLN A 114 -6.10 9.40 -3.59
N ILE A 115 -5.75 9.35 -2.30
CA ILE A 115 -6.40 8.46 -1.31
C ILE A 115 -7.87 8.82 -1.20
N VAL A 116 -8.19 10.12 -0.99
CA VAL A 116 -9.55 10.63 -0.89
C VAL A 116 -10.37 10.31 -2.14
N ARG A 117 -9.82 10.58 -3.32
CA ARG A 117 -10.51 10.31 -4.59
C ARG A 117 -10.83 8.82 -4.74
N THR A 118 -9.85 7.94 -4.50
CA THR A 118 -10.05 6.49 -4.60
C THR A 118 -11.09 6.01 -3.58
N ALA A 119 -11.11 6.58 -2.37
CA ALA A 119 -12.09 6.24 -1.35
C ALA A 119 -13.52 6.65 -1.74
N ARG A 120 -13.69 7.83 -2.34
CA ARG A 120 -14.99 8.28 -2.85
C ARG A 120 -15.51 7.39 -3.98
N ASP A 121 -14.63 6.99 -4.90
CA ASP A 121 -14.98 6.04 -5.95
C ASP A 121 -15.35 4.67 -5.35
N ALA A 122 -14.63 4.19 -4.34
CA ALA A 122 -14.96 2.95 -3.64
C ALA A 122 -16.31 3.02 -2.90
N GLU A 123 -16.65 4.16 -2.31
CA GLU A 123 -17.95 4.37 -1.65
C GLU A 123 -19.12 4.26 -2.64
N VAL A 124 -18.92 4.72 -3.88
CA VAL A 124 -19.96 4.68 -4.94
C VAL A 124 -20.03 3.30 -5.61
N PHE A 125 -18.89 2.69 -5.90
CA PHE A 125 -18.81 1.49 -6.74
C PHE A 125 -18.53 0.20 -5.95
N GLY A 126 -18.35 0.28 -4.65
CA GLY A 126 -18.04 -0.86 -3.77
C GLY A 126 -16.55 -1.17 -3.65
N ALA A 127 -15.74 -0.83 -4.64
CA ALA A 127 -14.28 -0.92 -4.61
C ALA A 127 -13.67 0.00 -5.67
N ALA A 128 -12.46 0.51 -5.42
CA ALA A 128 -11.72 1.32 -6.38
C ALA A 128 -10.20 1.11 -6.22
N VAL A 129 -9.46 1.39 -7.27
CA VAL A 129 -8.01 1.26 -7.28
C VAL A 129 -7.38 2.33 -8.16
N LEU A 130 -6.22 2.82 -7.74
CA LEU A 130 -5.40 3.68 -8.62
C LEU A 130 -4.83 2.85 -9.78
N GLY A 131 -4.94 3.38 -10.98
CA GLY A 131 -4.42 2.75 -12.19
C GLY A 131 -3.67 3.74 -13.09
N VAL A 132 -2.69 3.23 -13.82
CA VAL A 132 -1.96 3.99 -14.85
C VAL A 132 -2.17 3.30 -16.20
N PRO A 133 -2.59 4.02 -17.25
CA PRO A 133 -2.72 3.43 -18.58
C PRO A 133 -1.43 2.77 -19.04
N VAL A 134 -1.54 1.60 -19.66
CA VAL A 134 -0.39 0.90 -20.25
C VAL A 134 0.11 1.67 -21.47
N LYS A 135 1.41 1.97 -21.50
CA LYS A 135 2.06 2.65 -22.63
C LYS A 135 2.62 1.68 -23.66
N ASP A 136 3.13 0.53 -23.22
CA ASP A 136 3.76 -0.47 -24.07
C ASP A 136 2.73 -1.42 -24.68
N THR A 137 3.12 -2.09 -25.76
CA THR A 137 2.32 -3.16 -26.36
C THR A 137 2.45 -4.43 -25.52
N ILE A 138 1.34 -4.90 -24.97
CA ILE A 138 1.30 -6.15 -24.19
C ILE A 138 1.02 -7.33 -25.12
N LYS A 139 1.73 -8.42 -24.91
CA LYS A 139 1.52 -9.71 -25.56
C LYS A 139 1.13 -10.76 -24.53
N VAL A 140 0.14 -11.56 -24.86
CA VAL A 140 -0.14 -12.80 -24.13
C VAL A 140 0.74 -13.88 -24.71
N VAL A 141 1.48 -14.59 -23.86
CA VAL A 141 2.44 -15.62 -24.27
C VAL A 141 2.09 -16.92 -23.57
N ASN A 142 1.90 -17.98 -24.34
CA ASN A 142 1.73 -19.36 -23.87
C ASN A 142 2.83 -20.22 -24.49
N ASP A 143 3.53 -20.99 -23.68
CA ASP A 143 4.64 -21.88 -24.11
C ASP A 143 5.68 -21.21 -25.02
N GLY A 144 6.00 -19.94 -24.73
CA GLY A 144 6.97 -19.15 -25.47
C GLY A 144 6.44 -18.54 -26.79
N LEU A 145 5.20 -18.81 -27.17
CA LEU A 145 4.56 -18.27 -28.36
C LEU A 145 3.57 -17.15 -28.03
N ILE A 146 3.56 -16.10 -28.87
CA ILE A 146 2.57 -15.03 -28.75
C ILE A 146 1.23 -15.56 -29.23
N THR A 147 0.24 -15.58 -28.33
CA THR A 147 -1.13 -16.06 -28.62
C THR A 147 -2.14 -14.94 -28.76
N ASP A 148 -1.88 -13.74 -28.17
CA ASP A 148 -2.79 -12.60 -28.27
C ASP A 148 -2.05 -11.26 -28.08
N THR A 149 -2.71 -10.18 -28.52
CA THR A 149 -2.29 -8.80 -28.30
C THR A 149 -3.50 -8.01 -27.82
N PRO A 150 -3.70 -7.90 -26.50
CA PRO A 150 -4.86 -7.21 -25.92
C PRO A 150 -4.96 -5.76 -26.39
N TYR A 151 -6.19 -5.27 -26.49
CA TYR A 151 -6.47 -3.88 -26.87
C TYR A 151 -5.92 -2.91 -25.81
N ARG A 152 -4.78 -2.26 -26.11
CA ARG A 152 -4.02 -1.44 -25.17
C ARG A 152 -4.82 -0.36 -24.43
N PRO A 153 -5.78 0.38 -25.08
CA PRO A 153 -6.56 1.40 -24.38
C PRO A 153 -7.41 0.90 -23.22
N SER A 154 -7.71 -0.40 -23.15
CA SER A 154 -8.44 -1.02 -22.03
C SER A 154 -7.53 -1.54 -20.91
N LEU A 155 -6.20 -1.42 -21.05
CA LEU A 155 -5.24 -1.96 -20.10
C LEU A 155 -4.70 -0.90 -19.16
N TYR A 156 -4.70 -1.21 -17.86
CA TYR A 156 -4.15 -0.37 -16.81
C TYR A 156 -3.21 -1.16 -15.89
N ILE A 157 -2.12 -0.53 -15.48
CA ILE A 157 -1.23 -1.04 -14.45
C ILE A 157 -1.81 -0.65 -13.10
N THR A 158 -2.25 -1.65 -12.34
CA THR A 158 -2.82 -1.45 -11.02
C THR A 158 -1.76 -0.93 -10.03
N GLN A 159 -2.11 0.10 -9.31
CA GLN A 159 -1.32 0.71 -8.26
C GLN A 159 -1.95 0.48 -6.88
N THR A 160 -1.54 1.23 -5.87
CA THR A 160 -2.17 1.31 -4.56
C THR A 160 -2.30 2.78 -4.12
N PRO A 161 -3.28 3.17 -3.28
CA PRO A 161 -4.15 2.27 -2.51
C PRO A 161 -5.18 1.52 -3.38
N GLN A 162 -5.57 0.34 -2.86
CA GLN A 162 -6.75 -0.43 -3.26
C GLN A 162 -7.75 -0.29 -2.11
N ILE A 163 -8.92 0.16 -2.39
CA ILE A 163 -9.95 0.46 -1.39
C ILE A 163 -11.23 -0.29 -1.71
#